data_ff63840b950b1c9f745ebd5d66385635
#
_entry.id   ff63840b950b1c9f745ebd5d66385635
#
_cell.length_a   1.000
_cell.length_b   1.000
_cell.length_c   1.000
_cell.angle_alpha   90.00
_cell.angle_beta   90.00
_cell.angle_gamma   90.00
#
_symmetry.space_group_name_H-M   'P 1'
#
loop_
_entity.id
_entity.type
_entity.pdbx_description
1 polymer ?
#
loop_
_entity_poly.entity_id
_entity_poly.type
_entity_poly.pdbx_seq_one_letter_code
_entity_poly.pdbx_strand_id
1 'polypeptide(L)'
;MTFPIISIIVYGAWLALLLVGSRRAKLGSFNQDFMSLEATKNLQGLAALGVICHHLSQPPQNGGPMDALGQMQFFREIGFWFVAIFFFVSGFGLIKSLATKPDYLKKFLRRRVLPIVVCFYVMNLFYIAFHLFLGTNMSASEWVCKIFGIALLNDNAWFVPVIIIMYAAFKLAFKNESSKARAFLFVFLAIALQVGWFLFNKHFTWWWGEPGWWKKPGALWLAPWYKRPVALWFEGEWWVNSTIAFFFGMLAAQNEKKLFDFFTRAWLVKFIASVLLVAASFALKIYLYGKNIHYWLEFSGDNSTLPRALMLSVDTLQVFAWILFVYILRMKIWSKNKVFEFLGNHSLEFYLMQALPLRAFSILFGWSDKGFRAKEGLALSGYKDQLSALLYLVLVLAATALLSVIVKFLTKKICALLPNWNSSQGQKAAGGQDAR
;
A
#
# COMPACT_ATOMS: atom_id res chain seq x y z
N MET A 1 -22.76 1.79 -28.77
CA MET A 1 -21.61 2.16 -27.90
C MET A 1 -22.13 3.12 -26.85
N THR A 2 -22.10 2.76 -25.60
CA THR A 2 -22.43 3.68 -24.51
C THR A 2 -21.31 4.71 -24.37
N PHE A 3 -21.66 5.99 -24.30
CA PHE A 3 -20.69 7.09 -24.17
C PHE A 3 -19.87 6.92 -22.87
N PRO A 4 -18.52 7.05 -22.86
CA PRO A 4 -17.69 6.72 -21.73
C PRO A 4 -17.68 7.81 -20.64
N ILE A 5 -18.83 8.08 -20.03
CA ILE A 5 -19.04 9.16 -19.05
C ILE A 5 -18.11 8.98 -17.83
N ILE A 6 -17.97 7.77 -17.33
CA ILE A 6 -17.12 7.48 -16.15
C ILE A 6 -15.66 7.83 -16.45
N SER A 7 -15.12 7.44 -17.60
CA SER A 7 -13.77 7.81 -18.01
C SER A 7 -13.59 9.33 -18.00
N ILE A 8 -14.49 10.07 -18.64
CA ILE A 8 -14.39 11.52 -18.75
C ILE A 8 -14.40 12.18 -17.36
N ILE A 9 -15.34 11.77 -16.50
CA ILE A 9 -15.47 12.34 -15.15
C ILE A 9 -14.25 11.99 -14.32
N VAL A 10 -13.84 10.72 -14.25
CA VAL A 10 -12.76 10.28 -13.37
C VAL A 10 -11.42 10.82 -13.83
N TYR A 11 -11.06 10.64 -15.11
CA TYR A 11 -9.76 11.15 -15.60
C TYR A 11 -9.72 12.67 -15.68
N GLY A 12 -10.87 13.33 -15.98
CA GLY A 12 -11.00 14.78 -15.91
C GLY A 12 -10.82 15.32 -14.50
N ALA A 13 -11.43 14.68 -13.50
CA ALA A 13 -11.23 15.03 -12.08
C ALA A 13 -9.77 14.82 -11.63
N TRP A 14 -9.12 13.73 -12.06
CA TRP A 14 -7.71 13.49 -11.82
C TRP A 14 -6.83 14.59 -12.40
N LEU A 15 -7.04 14.96 -13.68
CA LEU A 15 -6.31 16.03 -14.33
C LEU A 15 -6.53 17.37 -13.60
N ALA A 16 -7.78 17.69 -13.24
CA ALA A 16 -8.09 18.88 -12.49
C ALA A 16 -7.36 18.92 -11.14
N LEU A 17 -7.37 17.82 -10.36
CA LEU A 17 -6.67 17.71 -9.09
C LEU A 17 -5.15 17.85 -9.24
N LEU A 18 -4.56 17.35 -10.32
CA LEU A 18 -3.14 17.50 -10.60
C LEU A 18 -2.76 18.94 -10.95
N LEU A 19 -3.66 19.67 -11.62
CA LEU A 19 -3.42 21.06 -12.06
C LEU A 19 -3.75 22.09 -10.97
N VAL A 20 -4.81 21.87 -10.19
CA VAL A 20 -5.23 22.76 -9.10
C VAL A 20 -4.16 22.80 -8.01
N GLY A 21 -3.70 23.99 -7.67
CA GLY A 21 -2.65 24.18 -6.67
C GLY A 21 -1.28 23.69 -7.12
N SER A 22 -1.07 23.45 -8.41
CA SER A 22 0.24 23.04 -8.92
C SER A 22 1.28 24.15 -8.70
N ARG A 23 2.39 23.79 -8.05
CA ARG A 23 3.58 24.62 -7.95
C ARG A 23 4.49 24.34 -9.13
N ARG A 24 4.72 25.36 -9.94
CA ARG A 24 5.59 25.28 -11.12
C ARG A 24 6.86 26.09 -10.88
N ALA A 25 8.01 25.47 -11.05
CA ALA A 25 9.26 26.19 -11.04
C ALA A 25 9.35 27.11 -12.26
N LYS A 26 9.92 28.31 -12.10
CA LYS A 26 10.19 29.22 -13.21
C LYS A 26 11.07 28.56 -14.26
N LEU A 27 11.04 29.08 -15.48
CA LEU A 27 11.92 28.61 -16.55
C LEU A 27 13.39 28.74 -16.09
N GLY A 28 14.20 27.71 -16.31
CA GLY A 28 15.59 27.65 -15.84
C GLY A 28 15.79 27.32 -14.34
N SER A 29 14.73 27.30 -13.51
CA SER A 29 14.83 26.96 -12.08
C SER A 29 14.16 25.62 -11.74
N PHE A 30 14.34 25.13 -10.50
CA PHE A 30 13.77 23.89 -9.99
C PHE A 30 13.24 24.07 -8.56
N ASN A 31 12.19 23.35 -8.22
CA ASN A 31 11.64 23.33 -6.87
C ASN A 31 12.60 22.57 -5.94
N GLN A 32 13.21 23.27 -5.01
CA GLN A 32 14.15 22.67 -4.03
C GLN A 32 13.41 21.90 -2.93
N ASP A 33 12.14 22.24 -2.71
CA ASP A 33 11.28 21.68 -1.67
C ASP A 33 10.41 20.49 -2.16
N PHE A 34 10.66 19.98 -3.37
CA PHE A 34 9.83 18.95 -4.02
C PHE A 34 9.77 17.61 -3.25
N MET A 35 10.72 17.35 -2.36
CA MET A 35 10.76 16.22 -1.44
C MET A 35 10.63 16.64 0.04
N SER A 36 10.17 17.87 0.32
CA SER A 36 9.84 18.31 1.67
C SER A 36 8.73 17.46 2.31
N LEU A 37 8.54 17.60 3.63
CA LEU A 37 7.46 16.88 4.33
C LEU A 37 6.08 17.19 3.73
N GLU A 38 5.81 18.45 3.40
CA GLU A 38 4.57 18.88 2.78
C GLU A 38 4.41 18.26 1.39
N ALA A 39 5.44 18.35 0.57
CA ALA A 39 5.42 17.80 -0.78
C ALA A 39 5.24 16.28 -0.78
N THR A 40 5.92 15.54 0.11
CA THR A 40 5.77 14.09 0.24
C THR A 40 4.40 13.69 0.79
N LYS A 41 3.79 14.52 1.67
CA LYS A 41 2.40 14.29 2.12
C LYS A 41 1.39 14.44 0.98
N ASN A 42 1.52 15.46 0.15
CA ASN A 42 0.68 15.61 -1.04
C ASN A 42 0.87 14.44 -2.02
N LEU A 43 2.11 13.95 -2.19
CA LEU A 43 2.39 12.78 -3.01
C LEU A 43 1.74 11.50 -2.44
N GLN A 44 1.75 11.30 -1.12
CA GLN A 44 1.02 10.22 -0.48
C GLN A 44 -0.49 10.35 -0.65
N GLY A 45 -1.02 11.57 -0.68
CA GLY A 45 -2.44 11.83 -0.96
C GLY A 45 -2.85 11.44 -2.39
N LEU A 46 -2.03 11.80 -3.37
CA LEU A 46 -2.18 11.35 -4.74
C LEU A 46 -2.15 9.82 -4.83
N ALA A 47 -1.20 9.19 -4.14
CA ALA A 47 -1.07 7.74 -4.13
C ALA A 47 -2.30 7.06 -3.48
N ALA A 48 -2.82 7.61 -2.37
CA ALA A 48 -4.03 7.09 -1.72
C ALA A 48 -5.25 7.14 -2.65
N LEU A 49 -5.42 8.25 -3.39
CA LEU A 49 -6.47 8.37 -4.40
C LEU A 49 -6.26 7.37 -5.54
N GLY A 50 -5.02 7.15 -5.98
CA GLY A 50 -4.71 6.17 -7.01
C GLY A 50 -5.04 4.75 -6.60
N VAL A 51 -4.72 4.36 -5.36
CA VAL A 51 -5.03 3.03 -4.85
C VAL A 51 -6.54 2.80 -4.75
N ILE A 52 -7.34 3.77 -4.28
CA ILE A 52 -8.79 3.57 -4.25
C ILE A 52 -9.38 3.50 -5.65
N CYS A 53 -8.88 4.29 -6.60
CA CYS A 53 -9.29 4.18 -8.00
C CYS A 53 -8.93 2.81 -8.60
N HIS A 54 -7.78 2.25 -8.23
CA HIS A 54 -7.42 0.87 -8.59
C HIS A 54 -8.45 -0.14 -8.07
N HIS A 55 -8.82 -0.07 -6.79
CA HIS A 55 -9.81 -1.00 -6.23
C HIS A 55 -11.21 -0.78 -6.80
N LEU A 56 -11.60 0.47 -7.08
CA LEU A 56 -12.87 0.82 -7.73
C LEU A 56 -12.94 0.35 -9.19
N SER A 57 -11.80 0.23 -9.87
CA SER A 57 -11.71 -0.28 -11.25
C SER A 57 -11.76 -1.81 -11.34
N GLN A 58 -11.66 -2.51 -10.21
CA GLN A 58 -11.85 -3.95 -10.15
C GLN A 58 -13.35 -4.26 -10.12
N PRO A 59 -13.89 -4.90 -11.15
CA PRO A 59 -15.32 -5.14 -11.20
C PRO A 59 -15.76 -6.08 -10.09
N PRO A 60 -16.93 -5.84 -9.47
CA PRO A 60 -17.58 -6.82 -8.62
C PRO A 60 -17.78 -8.13 -9.39
N GLN A 61 -17.56 -9.26 -8.76
CA GLN A 61 -17.52 -10.56 -9.47
C GLN A 61 -18.84 -10.95 -10.11
N ASN A 62 -19.98 -10.45 -9.63
CA ASN A 62 -21.30 -10.74 -10.22
C ASN A 62 -22.24 -9.54 -10.11
N GLY A 63 -22.78 -9.10 -11.21
CA GLY A 63 -23.94 -8.21 -11.27
C GLY A 63 -23.68 -6.69 -11.22
N GLY A 64 -22.41 -6.26 -11.06
CA GLY A 64 -22.08 -4.83 -11.11
C GLY A 64 -22.08 -4.25 -12.52
N PRO A 65 -21.99 -2.92 -12.67
CA PRO A 65 -21.92 -2.24 -13.96
C PRO A 65 -20.51 -2.41 -14.56
N MET A 66 -20.21 -3.62 -15.01
CA MET A 66 -18.89 -4.04 -15.53
C MET A 66 -18.38 -3.10 -16.63
N ASP A 67 -19.28 -2.71 -17.56
CA ASP A 67 -18.92 -1.82 -18.68
C ASP A 67 -18.58 -0.40 -18.20
N ALA A 68 -19.24 0.07 -17.14
CA ALA A 68 -19.01 1.40 -16.60
C ALA A 68 -17.72 1.46 -15.77
N LEU A 69 -17.51 0.52 -14.85
CA LEU A 69 -16.30 0.44 -14.01
C LEU A 69 -15.07 0.02 -14.83
N GLY A 70 -15.25 -0.80 -15.87
CA GLY A 70 -14.22 -1.18 -16.82
C GLY A 70 -13.58 0.01 -17.55
N GLN A 71 -14.29 1.14 -17.67
CA GLN A 71 -13.74 2.38 -18.21
C GLN A 71 -12.57 2.95 -17.37
N MET A 72 -12.38 2.49 -16.14
CA MET A 72 -11.25 2.84 -15.26
C MET A 72 -10.09 1.84 -15.35
N GLN A 73 -10.06 0.95 -16.33
CA GLN A 73 -9.11 -0.16 -16.43
C GLN A 73 -7.64 0.26 -16.29
N PHE A 74 -7.27 1.46 -16.75
CA PHE A 74 -5.91 1.96 -16.58
C PHE A 74 -5.47 1.96 -15.11
N PHE A 75 -6.34 2.38 -14.17
CA PHE A 75 -6.02 2.33 -12.75
C PHE A 75 -5.83 0.90 -12.23
N ARG A 76 -6.53 -0.08 -12.81
CA ARG A 76 -6.39 -1.49 -12.44
C ARG A 76 -4.98 -2.01 -12.74
N GLU A 77 -4.42 -1.61 -13.87
CA GLU A 77 -3.11 -2.09 -14.32
C GLU A 77 -1.93 -1.45 -13.56
N ILE A 78 -2.12 -0.24 -13.01
CA ILE A 78 -1.06 0.54 -12.38
C ILE A 78 -1.20 0.70 -10.85
N GLY A 79 -2.09 -0.05 -10.20
CA GLY A 79 -2.35 0.09 -8.76
C GLY A 79 -1.09 0.00 -7.90
N PHE A 80 -0.20 -0.93 -8.21
CA PHE A 80 1.07 -1.12 -7.49
C PHE A 80 2.06 0.05 -7.66
N TRP A 81 1.94 0.88 -8.69
CA TRP A 81 2.73 2.11 -8.85
C TRP A 81 2.43 3.11 -7.74
N PHE A 82 1.17 3.21 -7.33
CA PHE A 82 0.76 4.07 -6.22
C PHE A 82 1.23 3.51 -4.87
N VAL A 83 1.21 2.18 -4.71
CA VAL A 83 1.76 1.54 -3.50
C VAL A 83 3.27 1.73 -3.43
N ALA A 84 3.98 1.69 -4.55
CA ALA A 84 5.41 1.97 -4.62
C ALA A 84 5.76 3.39 -4.09
N ILE A 85 4.88 4.38 -4.28
CA ILE A 85 5.06 5.72 -3.72
C ILE A 85 5.07 5.67 -2.18
N PHE A 86 4.20 4.88 -1.55
CA PHE A 86 4.19 4.74 -0.09
C PHE A 86 5.48 4.12 0.43
N PHE A 87 5.98 3.07 -0.21
CA PHE A 87 7.25 2.46 0.14
C PHE A 87 8.42 3.44 -0.07
N PHE A 88 8.46 4.12 -1.22
CA PHE A 88 9.49 5.10 -1.53
C PHE A 88 9.54 6.24 -0.50
N VAL A 89 8.40 6.88 -0.22
CA VAL A 89 8.32 7.98 0.76
C VAL A 89 8.66 7.48 2.16
N SER A 90 8.30 6.24 2.51
CA SER A 90 8.67 5.63 3.80
C SER A 90 10.19 5.48 3.92
N GLY A 91 10.85 4.85 2.96
CA GLY A 91 12.30 4.69 2.95
C GLY A 91 13.04 6.03 2.96
N PHE A 92 12.59 7.00 2.14
CA PHE A 92 13.12 8.36 2.09
C PHE A 92 13.02 9.06 3.44
N GLY A 93 11.82 9.04 4.04
CA GLY A 93 11.55 9.69 5.31
C GLY A 93 12.30 9.09 6.50
N LEU A 94 12.61 7.77 6.46
CA LEU A 94 13.40 7.12 7.50
C LEU A 94 14.85 7.60 7.50
N ILE A 95 15.51 7.66 6.34
CA ILE A 95 16.88 8.16 6.21
C ILE A 95 16.96 9.63 6.59
N LYS A 96 16.02 10.46 6.13
CA LYS A 96 15.96 11.88 6.52
C LYS A 96 15.76 12.04 8.05
N SER A 97 14.88 11.23 8.64
CA SER A 97 14.64 11.27 10.09
C SER A 97 15.85 10.78 10.89
N LEU A 98 16.56 9.76 10.41
CA LEU A 98 17.78 9.26 11.04
C LEU A 98 18.90 10.31 11.03
N ALA A 99 19.02 11.08 9.95
CA ALA A 99 20.03 12.12 9.81
C ALA A 99 19.74 13.39 10.64
N THR A 100 18.46 13.67 10.93
CA THR A 100 18.06 14.97 11.51
C THR A 100 17.57 14.89 12.95
N LYS A 101 17.23 13.70 13.47
CA LYS A 101 16.63 13.56 14.80
C LYS A 101 17.55 12.78 15.74
N PRO A 102 17.98 13.38 16.86
CA PRO A 102 18.77 12.67 17.86
C PRO A 102 17.93 11.52 18.44
N ASP A 103 18.61 10.44 18.79
CA ASP A 103 17.99 9.23 19.38
C ASP A 103 16.80 8.65 18.61
N TYR A 104 16.78 8.85 17.28
CA TYR A 104 15.65 8.44 16.44
C TYR A 104 15.30 6.98 16.60
N LEU A 105 16.32 6.09 16.64
CA LEU A 105 16.12 4.64 16.73
C LEU A 105 15.63 4.19 18.10
N LYS A 106 15.95 4.91 19.18
CA LYS A 106 15.46 4.59 20.55
C LYS A 106 13.93 4.70 20.63
N LYS A 107 13.35 5.71 19.96
CA LYS A 107 11.89 5.97 19.94
C LYS A 107 11.19 5.41 18.71
N PHE A 108 11.89 4.61 17.90
CA PHE A 108 11.44 4.16 16.58
C PHE A 108 10.14 3.35 16.63
N LEU A 109 10.10 2.30 17.45
CA LEU A 109 8.92 1.42 17.56
C LEU A 109 7.68 2.21 17.95
N ARG A 110 7.80 3.08 18.95
CA ARG A 110 6.68 3.89 19.42
C ARG A 110 6.20 4.91 18.37
N ARG A 111 7.13 5.53 17.64
CA ARG A 111 6.79 6.61 16.70
C ARG A 111 6.41 6.11 15.31
N ARG A 112 6.86 4.91 14.93
CA ARG A 112 6.68 4.39 13.57
C ARG A 112 5.82 3.13 13.51
N VAL A 113 6.04 2.16 14.40
CA VAL A 113 5.36 0.87 14.36
C VAL A 113 4.04 0.90 15.13
N LEU A 114 4.05 1.39 16.36
CA LEU A 114 2.89 1.40 17.24
C LEU A 114 1.65 2.06 16.59
N PRO A 115 1.74 3.27 15.97
CA PRO A 115 0.56 3.87 15.33
C PRO A 115 -0.02 3.02 14.19
N ILE A 116 0.83 2.29 13.46
CA ILE A 116 0.40 1.41 12.37
C ILE A 116 -0.34 0.19 12.95
N VAL A 117 0.22 -0.43 13.98
CA VAL A 117 -0.39 -1.59 14.64
C VAL A 117 -1.72 -1.20 15.29
N VAL A 118 -1.77 -0.08 16.01
CA VAL A 118 -3.02 0.41 16.62
C VAL A 118 -4.06 0.72 15.54
N CYS A 119 -3.67 1.39 14.45
CA CYS A 119 -4.56 1.67 13.33
C CYS A 119 -5.12 0.38 12.71
N PHE A 120 -4.28 -0.64 12.53
CA PHE A 120 -4.69 -1.94 12.02
C PHE A 120 -5.75 -2.60 12.92
N TYR A 121 -5.55 -2.61 14.23
CA TYR A 121 -6.54 -3.20 15.15
C TYR A 121 -7.81 -2.36 15.29
N VAL A 122 -7.71 -1.04 15.25
CA VAL A 122 -8.90 -0.16 15.19
C VAL A 122 -9.71 -0.45 13.93
N MET A 123 -9.04 -0.56 12.77
CA MET A 123 -9.69 -0.96 11.52
C MET A 123 -10.35 -2.33 11.65
N ASN A 124 -9.68 -3.32 12.24
CA ASN A 124 -10.23 -4.67 12.42
C ASN A 124 -11.56 -4.66 13.20
N LEU A 125 -11.74 -3.78 14.19
CA LEU A 125 -13.01 -3.66 14.91
C LEU A 125 -14.19 -3.31 13.99
N PHE A 126 -13.98 -2.42 13.01
CA PHE A 126 -15.01 -2.09 12.03
C PHE A 126 -15.33 -3.28 11.11
N TYR A 127 -14.31 -4.02 10.70
CA TYR A 127 -14.51 -5.22 9.87
C TYR A 127 -15.16 -6.35 10.64
N ILE A 128 -14.82 -6.56 11.92
CA ILE A 128 -15.51 -7.52 12.78
C ILE A 128 -17.00 -7.16 12.87
N ALA A 129 -17.32 -5.90 13.18
CA ALA A 129 -18.71 -5.44 13.26
C ALA A 129 -19.45 -5.65 11.93
N PHE A 130 -18.80 -5.39 10.80
CA PHE A 130 -19.36 -5.61 9.47
C PHE A 130 -19.64 -7.08 9.17
N HIS A 131 -18.70 -7.99 9.49
CA HIS A 131 -18.90 -9.43 9.33
C HIS A 131 -20.01 -9.96 10.22
N LEU A 132 -20.09 -9.50 11.48
CA LEU A 132 -21.18 -9.86 12.40
C LEU A 132 -22.53 -9.37 11.90
N PHE A 133 -22.59 -8.14 11.39
CA PHE A 133 -23.81 -7.57 10.78
C PHE A 133 -24.30 -8.39 9.57
N LEU A 134 -23.37 -8.86 8.72
CA LEU A 134 -23.69 -9.69 7.57
C LEU A 134 -24.03 -11.14 7.95
N GLY A 135 -23.80 -11.56 9.21
CA GLY A 135 -23.97 -12.95 9.62
C GLY A 135 -23.01 -13.90 8.91
N THR A 136 -21.76 -13.44 8.63
CA THR A 136 -20.77 -14.26 7.96
C THR A 136 -20.44 -15.51 8.77
N ASN A 137 -20.63 -16.68 8.18
CA ASN A 137 -20.34 -17.94 8.84
C ASN A 137 -18.83 -18.24 8.76
N MET A 138 -18.13 -18.09 9.88
CA MET A 138 -16.71 -18.41 10.05
C MET A 138 -16.54 -19.38 11.22
N SER A 139 -15.61 -20.31 11.11
CA SER A 139 -15.25 -21.20 12.22
C SER A 139 -14.58 -20.43 13.36
N ALA A 140 -14.60 -20.97 14.58
CA ALA A 140 -13.94 -20.35 15.73
C ALA A 140 -12.44 -20.13 15.49
N SER A 141 -11.76 -21.07 14.83
CA SER A 141 -10.34 -20.94 14.47
C SER A 141 -10.10 -19.83 13.44
N GLU A 142 -11.01 -19.66 12.49
CA GLU A 142 -10.94 -18.56 11.50
C GLU A 142 -11.12 -17.20 12.20
N TRP A 143 -12.09 -17.07 13.10
CA TRP A 143 -12.28 -15.87 13.89
C TRP A 143 -11.04 -15.51 14.73
N VAL A 144 -10.46 -16.50 15.42
CA VAL A 144 -9.24 -16.29 16.23
C VAL A 144 -8.10 -15.82 15.32
N CYS A 145 -7.84 -16.48 14.19
CA CYS A 145 -6.79 -16.05 13.26
C CYS A 145 -7.00 -14.62 12.75
N LYS A 146 -8.22 -14.25 12.42
CA LYS A 146 -8.56 -12.93 11.89
C LYS A 146 -8.54 -11.82 12.93
N ILE A 147 -9.02 -12.08 14.15
CA ILE A 147 -9.00 -11.12 15.26
C ILE A 147 -7.57 -10.80 15.66
N PHE A 148 -6.69 -11.80 15.76
CA PHE A 148 -5.29 -11.60 16.13
C PHE A 148 -4.40 -11.16 14.95
N GLY A 149 -4.96 -11.01 13.75
CA GLY A 149 -4.21 -10.59 12.55
C GLY A 149 -3.27 -11.66 12.00
N ILE A 150 -3.46 -12.93 12.37
CA ILE A 150 -2.76 -14.07 11.75
C ILE A 150 -3.26 -14.26 10.32
N ALA A 151 -4.56 -14.09 10.11
CA ALA A 151 -5.18 -13.91 8.81
C ALA A 151 -5.78 -12.50 8.70
N LEU A 152 -5.99 -12.01 7.49
CA LEU A 152 -6.55 -10.68 7.29
C LEU A 152 -8.10 -10.74 7.25
N LEU A 153 -8.76 -9.83 7.97
CA LEU A 153 -10.18 -9.53 7.78
C LEU A 153 -10.41 -8.70 6.51
N ASN A 154 -9.43 -7.87 6.19
CA ASN A 154 -9.36 -7.08 4.98
C ASN A 154 -8.13 -7.50 4.21
N ASP A 155 -8.30 -8.18 3.07
CA ASP A 155 -7.19 -8.69 2.26
C ASP A 155 -6.27 -7.55 1.78
N ASN A 156 -6.81 -6.34 1.61
CA ASN A 156 -6.02 -5.17 1.25
C ASN A 156 -5.10 -4.67 2.38
N ALA A 157 -5.23 -5.17 3.62
CA ALA A 157 -4.36 -4.77 4.74
C ALA A 157 -2.97 -5.42 4.71
N TRP A 158 -2.62 -6.18 3.67
CA TRP A 158 -1.31 -6.81 3.47
C TRP A 158 -0.13 -5.83 3.55
N PHE A 159 -0.35 -4.56 3.22
CA PHE A 159 0.67 -3.50 3.33
C PHE A 159 1.20 -3.34 4.77
N VAL A 160 0.36 -3.54 5.78
CA VAL A 160 0.73 -3.36 7.20
C VAL A 160 1.84 -4.31 7.63
N PRO A 161 1.72 -5.64 7.51
CA PRO A 161 2.81 -6.54 7.86
C PRO A 161 4.07 -6.30 7.00
N VAL A 162 3.93 -6.00 5.72
CA VAL A 162 5.09 -5.75 4.85
C VAL A 162 5.86 -4.51 5.29
N ILE A 163 5.18 -3.39 5.56
CA ILE A 163 5.88 -2.17 6.01
C ILE A 163 6.49 -2.34 7.40
N ILE A 164 5.89 -3.15 8.28
CA ILE A 164 6.48 -3.48 9.59
C ILE A 164 7.75 -4.29 9.41
N ILE A 165 7.77 -5.27 8.50
CA ILE A 165 8.99 -6.03 8.15
C ILE A 165 10.09 -5.08 7.65
N MET A 166 9.77 -4.16 6.74
CA MET A 166 10.73 -3.17 6.25
C MET A 166 11.24 -2.25 7.36
N TYR A 167 10.38 -1.84 8.28
CA TYR A 167 10.77 -1.04 9.44
C TYR A 167 11.64 -1.82 10.43
N ALA A 168 11.36 -3.09 10.63
CA ALA A 168 12.19 -3.97 11.45
C ALA A 168 13.59 -4.15 10.82
N ALA A 169 13.65 -4.45 9.52
CA ALA A 169 14.90 -4.55 8.77
C ALA A 169 15.70 -3.25 8.86
N PHE A 170 15.07 -2.10 8.65
CA PHE A 170 15.71 -0.79 8.81
C PHE A 170 16.25 -0.58 10.22
N LYS A 171 15.45 -0.83 11.26
CA LYS A 171 15.87 -0.64 12.65
C LYS A 171 17.05 -1.54 13.00
N LEU A 172 17.01 -2.82 12.61
CA LEU A 172 18.09 -3.77 12.86
C LEU A 172 19.37 -3.36 12.13
N ALA A 173 19.26 -2.96 10.87
CA ALA A 173 20.39 -2.54 10.05
C ALA A 173 21.12 -1.32 10.63
N PHE A 174 20.38 -0.32 11.10
CA PHE A 174 20.99 0.93 11.57
C PHE A 174 21.21 1.02 13.08
N LYS A 175 20.79 0.01 13.87
CA LYS A 175 20.96 0.02 15.32
C LYS A 175 22.42 -0.20 15.74
N ASN A 176 23.08 -1.18 15.12
CA ASN A 176 24.40 -1.66 15.54
C ASN A 176 25.47 -1.46 14.46
N GLU A 177 25.11 -0.89 13.31
CA GLU A 177 26.00 -0.80 12.17
C GLU A 177 26.63 0.58 12.05
N SER A 178 27.96 0.63 12.13
CA SER A 178 28.73 1.86 11.90
C SER A 178 28.87 2.20 10.43
N SER A 179 28.78 1.20 9.54
CA SER A 179 28.90 1.36 8.09
C SER A 179 27.52 1.49 7.44
N LYS A 180 27.25 2.65 6.86
CA LYS A 180 26.01 2.87 6.09
C LYS A 180 25.87 1.86 4.94
N ALA A 181 26.96 1.53 4.26
CA ALA A 181 26.93 0.59 3.14
C ALA A 181 26.42 -0.79 3.58
N ARG A 182 26.92 -1.31 4.72
CA ARG A 182 26.46 -2.59 5.27
C ARG A 182 25.00 -2.53 5.71
N ALA A 183 24.56 -1.41 6.30
CA ALA A 183 23.16 -1.21 6.68
C ALA A 183 22.23 -1.23 5.46
N PHE A 184 22.62 -0.54 4.38
CA PHE A 184 21.88 -0.58 3.11
C PHE A 184 21.86 -2.00 2.51
N LEU A 185 22.99 -2.69 2.48
CA LEU A 185 23.07 -4.08 2.03
C LEU A 185 22.14 -4.99 2.83
N PHE A 186 22.06 -4.83 4.15
CA PHE A 186 21.17 -5.62 5.00
C PHE A 186 19.69 -5.43 4.62
N VAL A 187 19.25 -4.19 4.42
CA VAL A 187 17.87 -3.90 3.99
C VAL A 187 17.60 -4.45 2.59
N PHE A 188 18.58 -4.32 1.68
CA PHE A 188 18.45 -4.90 0.33
C PHE A 188 18.32 -6.44 0.40
N LEU A 189 19.12 -7.11 1.21
CA LEU A 189 19.04 -8.56 1.40
C LEU A 189 17.71 -8.99 2.03
N ALA A 190 17.14 -8.21 2.94
CA ALA A 190 15.81 -8.48 3.49
C ALA A 190 14.72 -8.46 2.40
N ILE A 191 14.81 -7.50 1.45
CA ILE A 191 13.92 -7.46 0.28
C ILE A 191 14.19 -8.63 -0.66
N ALA A 192 15.47 -8.94 -0.92
CA ALA A 192 15.86 -10.07 -1.76
C ALA A 192 15.38 -11.42 -1.20
N LEU A 193 15.37 -11.59 0.12
CA LEU A 193 14.80 -12.77 0.77
C LEU A 193 13.29 -12.87 0.56
N GLN A 194 12.54 -11.76 0.62
CA GLN A 194 11.12 -11.76 0.29
C GLN A 194 10.88 -12.16 -1.17
N VAL A 195 11.67 -11.59 -2.09
CA VAL A 195 11.60 -11.93 -3.52
C VAL A 195 11.94 -13.41 -3.74
N GLY A 196 13.03 -13.90 -3.13
CA GLY A 196 13.41 -15.31 -3.21
C GLY A 196 12.30 -16.23 -2.71
N TRP A 197 11.70 -15.89 -1.57
CA TRP A 197 10.57 -16.64 -1.04
C TRP A 197 9.40 -16.68 -2.04
N PHE A 198 8.99 -15.56 -2.60
CA PHE A 198 7.93 -15.48 -3.59
C PHE A 198 8.21 -16.32 -4.84
N LEU A 199 9.45 -16.30 -5.34
CA LEU A 199 9.84 -17.02 -6.55
C LEU A 199 9.90 -18.55 -6.35
N PHE A 200 10.39 -19.00 -5.19
CA PHE A 200 10.61 -20.43 -4.91
C PHE A 200 9.44 -21.09 -4.18
N ASN A 201 8.50 -20.32 -3.68
CA ASN A 201 7.28 -20.88 -3.10
C ASN A 201 6.42 -21.48 -4.21
N LYS A 202 6.06 -22.75 -4.07
CA LYS A 202 5.21 -23.48 -5.03
C LYS A 202 3.77 -22.96 -5.05
N HIS A 203 3.35 -22.28 -4.00
CA HIS A 203 2.02 -21.69 -3.90
C HIS A 203 2.09 -20.19 -4.16
N PHE A 204 1.04 -19.61 -4.69
CA PHE A 204 0.93 -18.16 -4.90
C PHE A 204 0.79 -17.37 -3.58
N THR A 205 0.85 -18.06 -2.46
CA THR A 205 0.76 -17.52 -1.11
C THR A 205 2.03 -17.81 -0.31
N TRP A 206 2.25 -17.07 0.75
CA TRP A 206 3.35 -17.27 1.68
C TRP A 206 3.10 -18.46 2.62
N TRP A 207 2.74 -19.59 2.13
CA TRP A 207 2.58 -20.76 2.96
C TRP A 207 2.94 -22.04 2.23
N TRP A 208 3.26 -23.06 3.01
CA TRP A 208 3.28 -24.44 2.63
C TRP A 208 2.27 -25.20 3.47
N GLY A 209 1.45 -25.98 2.91
CA GLY A 209 0.40 -26.75 3.54
C GLY A 209 -0.93 -26.65 2.78
N GLU A 210 -1.98 -27.26 3.30
CA GLU A 210 -3.28 -27.24 2.65
C GLU A 210 -3.93 -25.85 2.71
N PRO A 211 -4.37 -25.29 1.58
CA PRO A 211 -5.15 -24.06 1.53
C PRO A 211 -6.37 -24.14 2.45
N GLY A 212 -6.63 -23.06 3.20
CA GLY A 212 -7.81 -23.00 4.07
C GLY A 212 -7.70 -23.82 5.36
N TRP A 213 -6.50 -24.30 5.75
CA TRP A 213 -6.31 -25.04 6.99
C TRP A 213 -6.90 -24.32 8.22
N TRP A 214 -6.79 -22.98 8.29
CA TRP A 214 -7.31 -22.16 9.39
C TRP A 214 -8.83 -22.12 9.47
N LYS A 215 -9.52 -22.51 8.42
CA LYS A 215 -11.00 -22.59 8.40
C LYS A 215 -11.53 -23.86 9.06
N LYS A 216 -10.66 -24.89 9.21
CA LYS A 216 -11.04 -26.17 9.81
C LYS A 216 -11.20 -26.01 11.33
N PRO A 217 -12.26 -26.56 11.95
CA PRO A 217 -12.40 -26.57 13.41
C PRO A 217 -11.17 -27.18 14.07
N GLY A 218 -10.67 -26.54 15.13
CA GLY A 218 -9.50 -27.02 15.88
C GLY A 218 -8.15 -26.89 15.17
N ALA A 219 -8.09 -26.23 13.99
CA ALA A 219 -6.87 -26.13 13.18
C ALA A 219 -5.66 -25.52 13.93
N LEU A 220 -5.90 -24.58 14.85
CA LEU A 220 -4.82 -23.98 15.65
C LEU A 220 -4.12 -25.00 16.58
N TRP A 221 -4.81 -26.05 16.98
CA TRP A 221 -4.33 -27.05 17.93
C TRP A 221 -3.90 -28.35 17.27
N LEU A 222 -4.56 -28.72 16.16
CA LEU A 222 -4.39 -30.01 15.50
C LEU A 222 -3.31 -30.04 14.43
N ALA A 223 -3.02 -28.89 13.79
CA ALA A 223 -1.99 -28.83 12.76
C ALA A 223 -0.59 -28.73 13.37
N PRO A 224 0.39 -29.53 12.94
CA PRO A 224 1.77 -29.36 13.34
C PRO A 224 2.23 -27.92 13.04
N TRP A 225 2.98 -27.34 13.97
CA TRP A 225 3.42 -25.94 13.89
C TRP A 225 4.15 -25.60 12.58
N TYR A 226 4.91 -26.54 12.02
CA TYR A 226 5.63 -26.38 10.75
C TYR A 226 4.74 -26.45 9.51
N LYS A 227 3.51 -26.93 9.64
CA LYS A 227 2.48 -26.91 8.58
C LYS A 227 1.57 -25.66 8.67
N ARG A 228 1.73 -24.84 9.72
CA ARG A 228 1.00 -23.60 9.86
C ARG A 228 1.67 -22.53 9.02
N PRO A 229 0.93 -21.81 8.18
CA PRO A 229 1.53 -20.70 7.43
C PRO A 229 2.02 -19.65 8.42
N VAL A 230 3.28 -19.26 8.26
CA VAL A 230 3.88 -18.17 9.06
C VAL A 230 3.24 -16.83 8.70
N ALA A 231 2.64 -16.74 7.50
CA ALA A 231 2.04 -15.51 7.06
C ALA A 231 0.89 -15.77 6.09
N LEU A 232 -0.33 -15.65 6.59
CA LEU A 232 -1.55 -15.63 5.79
C LEU A 232 -1.81 -14.25 5.12
N TRP A 233 -0.83 -13.34 5.21
CA TRP A 233 -0.92 -11.97 4.72
C TRP A 233 -0.45 -11.82 3.28
N PHE A 234 0.34 -12.77 2.79
CA PHE A 234 1.09 -12.68 1.55
C PHE A 234 0.49 -13.58 0.50
N GLU A 235 -0.59 -13.11 -0.10
CA GLU A 235 -1.26 -13.74 -1.22
C GLU A 235 -1.02 -12.90 -2.47
N GLY A 236 -0.76 -13.54 -3.59
CA GLY A 236 -0.47 -12.85 -4.84
C GLY A 236 0.94 -12.24 -4.93
N GLU A 237 1.16 -11.35 -5.89
CA GLU A 237 2.42 -10.65 -6.15
C GLU A 237 2.52 -9.28 -5.47
N TRP A 238 1.41 -8.73 -5.02
CA TRP A 238 1.33 -7.33 -4.56
C TRP A 238 2.21 -7.01 -3.36
N TRP A 239 2.56 -7.98 -2.54
CA TRP A 239 3.41 -7.77 -1.38
C TRP A 239 4.92 -7.73 -1.71
N VAL A 240 5.34 -8.05 -2.96
CA VAL A 240 6.74 -8.01 -3.41
C VAL A 240 7.00 -7.05 -4.56
N ASN A 241 6.03 -6.87 -5.47
CA ASN A 241 6.26 -6.14 -6.72
C ASN A 241 6.59 -4.65 -6.55
N SER A 242 6.19 -4.04 -5.45
CA SER A 242 6.44 -2.61 -5.16
C SER A 242 7.39 -2.34 -3.99
N THR A 243 7.76 -3.38 -3.22
CA THR A 243 8.55 -3.24 -1.97
C THR A 243 9.94 -2.66 -2.21
N ILE A 244 10.55 -2.94 -3.35
CA ILE A 244 11.87 -2.42 -3.73
C ILE A 244 11.92 -0.88 -3.75
N ALA A 245 10.77 -0.22 -3.93
CA ALA A 245 10.69 1.25 -3.87
C ALA A 245 11.11 1.80 -2.50
N PHE A 246 10.97 1.03 -1.41
CA PHE A 246 11.48 1.41 -0.10
C PHE A 246 13.00 1.62 -0.13
N PHE A 247 13.73 0.71 -0.75
CA PHE A 247 15.18 0.81 -0.92
C PHE A 247 15.56 1.99 -1.84
N PHE A 248 14.83 2.19 -2.93
CA PHE A 248 15.02 3.37 -3.79
C PHE A 248 14.81 4.67 -3.02
N GLY A 249 13.82 4.72 -2.13
CA GLY A 249 13.59 5.87 -1.25
C GLY A 249 14.77 6.14 -0.32
N MET A 250 15.33 5.10 0.29
CA MET A 250 16.53 5.21 1.13
C MET A 250 17.72 5.76 0.33
N LEU A 251 17.98 5.20 -0.87
CA LEU A 251 19.07 5.66 -1.74
C LEU A 251 18.87 7.11 -2.19
N ALA A 252 17.64 7.49 -2.53
CA ALA A 252 17.32 8.85 -2.93
C ALA A 252 17.59 9.85 -1.80
N ALA A 253 17.18 9.54 -0.57
CA ALA A 253 17.43 10.40 0.59
C ALA A 253 18.91 10.52 0.95
N GLN A 254 19.66 9.41 0.84
CA GLN A 254 21.11 9.39 1.12
C GLN A 254 21.90 10.23 0.09
N ASN A 255 21.42 10.28 -1.16
CA ASN A 255 22.08 10.94 -2.27
C ASN A 255 21.31 12.15 -2.81
N GLU A 256 20.41 12.74 -2.01
CA GLU A 256 19.44 13.75 -2.46
C GLU A 256 20.10 14.89 -3.25
N LYS A 257 21.17 15.50 -2.71
CA LYS A 257 21.89 16.59 -3.37
C LYS A 257 22.51 16.14 -4.69
N LYS A 258 23.20 14.99 -4.70
CA LYS A 258 23.83 14.44 -5.92
C LYS A 258 22.81 14.17 -7.02
N LEU A 259 21.66 13.58 -6.64
CA LEU A 259 20.57 13.31 -7.57
C LEU A 259 19.93 14.61 -8.08
N PHE A 260 19.73 15.60 -7.22
CA PHE A 260 19.21 16.89 -7.62
C PHE A 260 20.14 17.53 -8.67
N ASP A 261 21.44 17.66 -8.34
CA ASP A 261 22.43 18.23 -9.26
C ASP A 261 22.56 17.45 -10.56
N PHE A 262 22.44 16.13 -10.51
CA PHE A 262 22.44 15.28 -11.70
C PHE A 262 21.21 15.52 -12.57
N PHE A 263 20.00 15.55 -11.99
CA PHE A 263 18.77 15.67 -12.77
C PHE A 263 18.51 17.09 -13.26
N THR A 264 19.03 18.12 -12.62
CA THR A 264 18.93 19.51 -13.13
C THR A 264 19.69 19.70 -14.43
N ARG A 265 20.83 19.01 -14.58
CA ARG A 265 21.60 19.05 -15.83
C ARG A 265 20.84 18.29 -16.94
N ALA A 266 20.56 18.96 -18.06
CA ALA A 266 19.77 18.40 -19.16
C ALA A 266 18.44 17.76 -18.70
N TRP A 267 17.72 18.47 -17.83
CA TRP A 267 16.48 17.97 -17.21
C TRP A 267 15.47 17.43 -18.24
N LEU A 268 15.25 18.17 -19.33
CA LEU A 268 14.25 17.78 -20.33
C LEU A 268 14.58 16.43 -20.98
N VAL A 269 15.85 16.17 -21.28
CA VAL A 269 16.29 14.88 -21.85
C VAL A 269 16.02 13.73 -20.87
N LYS A 270 16.35 13.92 -19.59
CA LYS A 270 16.11 12.89 -18.55
C LYS A 270 14.64 12.71 -18.26
N PHE A 271 13.85 13.78 -18.31
CA PHE A 271 12.41 13.71 -18.21
C PHE A 271 11.81 12.88 -19.35
N ILE A 272 12.14 13.20 -20.60
CA ILE A 272 11.69 12.43 -21.77
C ILE A 272 12.14 10.97 -21.66
N ALA A 273 13.40 10.73 -21.31
CA ALA A 273 13.91 9.37 -21.11
C ALA A 273 13.13 8.62 -20.02
N SER A 274 12.74 9.27 -18.92
CA SER A 274 11.92 8.64 -17.88
C SER A 274 10.50 8.31 -18.36
N VAL A 275 9.88 9.19 -19.18
CA VAL A 275 8.57 8.92 -19.81
C VAL A 275 8.66 7.72 -20.75
N LEU A 276 9.69 7.69 -21.61
CA LEU A 276 9.90 6.57 -22.52
C LEU A 276 10.18 5.26 -21.78
N LEU A 277 10.90 5.30 -20.67
CA LEU A 277 11.15 4.12 -19.84
C LEU A 277 9.86 3.59 -19.21
N VAL A 278 8.98 4.47 -18.71
CA VAL A 278 7.65 4.07 -18.21
C VAL A 278 6.84 3.42 -19.33
N ALA A 279 6.76 4.06 -20.50
CA ALA A 279 6.02 3.53 -21.65
C ALA A 279 6.58 2.19 -22.14
N ALA A 280 7.89 2.06 -22.26
CA ALA A 280 8.56 0.83 -22.70
C ALA A 280 8.35 -0.32 -21.69
N SER A 281 8.49 -0.05 -20.40
CA SER A 281 8.26 -1.07 -19.35
C SER A 281 6.79 -1.53 -19.33
N PHE A 282 5.84 -0.62 -19.56
CA PHE A 282 4.44 -0.95 -19.66
C PHE A 282 4.13 -1.79 -20.92
N ALA A 283 4.70 -1.40 -22.07
CA ALA A 283 4.58 -2.17 -23.32
C ALA A 283 5.18 -3.57 -23.18
N LEU A 284 6.31 -3.70 -22.48
CA LEU A 284 6.93 -5.00 -22.20
C LEU A 284 6.00 -5.90 -21.35
N LYS A 285 5.32 -5.34 -20.35
CA LYS A 285 4.33 -6.09 -19.56
C LYS A 285 3.20 -6.60 -20.44
N ILE A 286 2.61 -5.74 -21.28
CA ILE A 286 1.55 -6.13 -22.22
C ILE A 286 2.05 -7.22 -23.19
N TYR A 287 3.27 -7.10 -23.69
CA TYR A 287 3.87 -8.10 -24.57
C TYR A 287 3.99 -9.46 -23.88
N LEU A 288 4.44 -9.52 -22.63
CA LEU A 288 4.53 -10.76 -21.86
C LEU A 288 3.15 -11.37 -21.59
N TYR A 289 2.14 -10.57 -21.25
CA TYR A 289 0.76 -11.05 -21.14
C TYR A 289 0.27 -11.64 -22.47
N GLY A 290 0.56 -11.01 -23.59
CA GLY A 290 0.23 -11.53 -24.93
C GLY A 290 0.95 -12.84 -25.28
N LYS A 291 2.07 -13.15 -24.61
CA LYS A 291 2.77 -14.44 -24.67
C LYS A 291 2.33 -15.43 -23.61
N ASN A 292 1.23 -15.16 -22.92
CA ASN A 292 0.72 -15.95 -21.80
C ASN A 292 1.71 -16.10 -20.64
N ILE A 293 2.60 -15.11 -20.44
CA ILE A 293 3.53 -15.05 -19.31
C ILE A 293 2.90 -14.15 -18.26
N HIS A 294 2.48 -14.72 -17.13
CA HIS A 294 1.84 -14.01 -16.02
C HIS A 294 2.03 -14.75 -14.70
N TYR A 295 1.71 -14.11 -13.58
CA TYR A 295 1.85 -14.68 -12.25
C TYR A 295 0.96 -15.90 -12.00
N TRP A 296 -0.18 -16.02 -12.70
CA TRP A 296 -1.24 -17.00 -12.47
C TRP A 296 -1.00 -18.35 -13.14
N LEU A 297 0.12 -18.54 -13.84
CA LEU A 297 0.46 -19.81 -14.51
C LEU A 297 0.58 -21.00 -13.55
N GLU A 298 0.78 -20.72 -12.27
CA GLU A 298 0.80 -21.74 -11.21
C GLU A 298 -0.46 -22.62 -11.20
N PHE A 299 -1.61 -22.03 -11.52
CA PHE A 299 -2.88 -22.74 -11.53
C PHE A 299 -3.00 -23.76 -12.68
N SER A 300 -2.13 -23.70 -13.66
CA SER A 300 -2.07 -24.67 -14.77
C SER A 300 -1.17 -25.89 -14.51
N GLY A 301 -0.53 -25.97 -13.33
CA GLY A 301 0.35 -27.09 -12.97
C GLY A 301 1.76 -27.00 -13.51
N ASP A 302 2.12 -25.93 -14.22
CA ASP A 302 3.43 -25.70 -14.79
C ASP A 302 4.44 -25.15 -13.76
N ASN A 303 5.73 -25.29 -14.06
CA ASN A 303 6.80 -24.69 -13.28
C ASN A 303 6.78 -23.16 -13.43
N SER A 304 6.09 -22.48 -12.53
CA SER A 304 5.78 -21.04 -12.59
C SER A 304 6.92 -20.11 -12.15
N THR A 305 8.08 -20.65 -11.76
CA THR A 305 9.19 -19.84 -11.23
C THR A 305 9.72 -18.86 -12.27
N LEU A 306 9.97 -19.30 -13.51
CA LEU A 306 10.47 -18.43 -14.57
C LEU A 306 9.47 -17.35 -14.98
N PRO A 307 8.20 -17.66 -15.28
CA PRO A 307 7.19 -16.65 -15.53
C PRO A 307 7.04 -15.62 -14.40
N ARG A 308 7.06 -16.07 -13.15
CA ARG A 308 7.03 -15.17 -11.98
C ARG A 308 8.25 -14.26 -11.93
N ALA A 309 9.45 -14.81 -12.16
CA ALA A 309 10.69 -14.03 -12.18
C ALA A 309 10.68 -12.97 -13.29
N LEU A 310 10.23 -13.32 -14.49
CA LEU A 310 10.12 -12.39 -15.61
C LEU A 310 9.12 -11.28 -15.30
N MET A 311 7.92 -11.63 -14.82
CA MET A 311 6.90 -10.63 -14.47
C MET A 311 7.34 -9.72 -13.32
N LEU A 312 7.96 -10.27 -12.27
CA LEU A 312 8.47 -9.49 -11.16
C LEU A 312 9.62 -8.57 -11.59
N SER A 313 10.47 -9.02 -12.53
CA SER A 313 11.52 -8.18 -13.10
C SER A 313 10.94 -6.99 -13.87
N VAL A 314 9.88 -7.22 -14.66
CA VAL A 314 9.18 -6.14 -15.37
C VAL A 314 8.46 -5.21 -14.40
N ASP A 315 7.78 -5.72 -13.37
CA ASP A 315 7.15 -4.89 -12.35
C ASP A 315 8.18 -4.06 -11.57
N THR A 316 9.34 -4.64 -11.25
CA THR A 316 10.48 -3.92 -10.63
C THR A 316 10.98 -2.79 -11.54
N LEU A 317 11.14 -3.05 -12.85
CA LEU A 317 11.49 -2.04 -13.83
C LEU A 317 10.43 -0.93 -13.92
N GLN A 318 9.16 -1.29 -13.93
CA GLN A 318 8.05 -0.32 -13.92
C GLN A 318 8.07 0.55 -12.65
N VAL A 319 8.26 -0.05 -11.47
CA VAL A 319 8.38 0.68 -10.21
C VAL A 319 9.56 1.66 -10.25
N PHE A 320 10.71 1.22 -10.73
CA PHE A 320 11.87 2.08 -10.90
C PHE A 320 11.57 3.24 -11.87
N ALA A 321 11.04 2.93 -13.05
CA ALA A 321 10.70 3.92 -14.08
C ALA A 321 9.67 4.94 -13.55
N TRP A 322 8.64 4.47 -12.86
CA TRP A 322 7.60 5.31 -12.28
C TRP A 322 8.12 6.24 -11.19
N ILE A 323 8.89 5.72 -10.24
CA ILE A 323 9.48 6.53 -9.17
C ILE A 323 10.45 7.56 -9.74
N LEU A 324 11.25 7.17 -10.73
CA LEU A 324 12.17 8.07 -11.42
C LEU A 324 11.41 9.20 -12.15
N PHE A 325 10.38 8.86 -12.91
CA PHE A 325 9.51 9.82 -13.58
C PHE A 325 8.88 10.80 -12.58
N VAL A 326 8.27 10.30 -11.52
CA VAL A 326 7.66 11.13 -10.48
C VAL A 326 8.68 12.03 -9.80
N TYR A 327 9.86 11.52 -9.49
CA TYR A 327 10.95 12.28 -8.88
C TYR A 327 11.39 13.46 -9.78
N ILE A 328 11.68 13.20 -11.06
CA ILE A 328 12.11 14.19 -12.04
C ILE A 328 11.02 15.22 -12.33
N LEU A 329 9.76 14.77 -12.53
CA LEU A 329 8.62 15.64 -12.76
C LEU A 329 8.44 16.63 -11.60
N ARG A 330 8.52 16.16 -10.36
CA ARG A 330 8.29 16.97 -9.16
C ARG A 330 9.34 18.06 -8.96
N MET A 331 10.53 17.92 -9.51
CA MET A 331 11.53 19.00 -9.53
C MET A 331 11.03 20.24 -10.29
N LYS A 332 10.10 20.07 -11.23
CA LYS A 332 9.49 21.18 -11.98
C LYS A 332 8.05 21.49 -11.58
N ILE A 333 7.26 20.45 -11.30
CA ILE A 333 5.83 20.59 -11.02
C ILE A 333 5.43 19.61 -9.93
N TRP A 334 4.84 20.09 -8.85
CA TRP A 334 4.15 19.24 -7.88
C TRP A 334 2.89 19.91 -7.38
N SER A 335 1.86 19.11 -7.12
CA SER A 335 0.54 19.62 -6.73
C SER A 335 0.48 19.82 -5.22
N LYS A 336 0.04 21.04 -4.82
CA LYS A 336 -0.30 21.38 -3.45
C LYS A 336 -1.77 21.75 -3.41
N ASN A 337 -2.62 20.81 -3.01
CA ASN A 337 -4.04 21.08 -2.84
C ASN A 337 -4.58 20.42 -1.57
N LYS A 338 -5.71 20.93 -1.08
CA LYS A 338 -6.32 20.46 0.18
C LYS A 338 -6.78 19.00 0.12
N VAL A 339 -7.14 18.50 -1.06
CA VAL A 339 -7.57 17.11 -1.24
C VAL A 339 -6.37 16.17 -1.03
N PHE A 340 -5.25 16.42 -1.72
CA PHE A 340 -4.06 15.61 -1.54
C PHE A 340 -3.43 15.79 -0.15
N GLU A 341 -3.50 16.98 0.44
CA GLU A 341 -3.07 17.20 1.81
C GLU A 341 -3.91 16.39 2.81
N PHE A 342 -5.25 16.42 2.67
CA PHE A 342 -6.16 15.64 3.50
C PHE A 342 -5.87 14.14 3.36
N LEU A 343 -5.87 13.62 2.13
CA LEU A 343 -5.61 12.21 1.84
C LEU A 343 -4.21 11.78 2.30
N GLY A 344 -3.20 12.61 2.11
CA GLY A 344 -1.83 12.32 2.56
C GLY A 344 -1.70 12.28 4.08
N ASN A 345 -2.46 13.12 4.78
CA ASN A 345 -2.51 13.10 6.23
C ASN A 345 -3.29 11.90 6.78
N HIS A 346 -4.19 11.30 6.02
CA HIS A 346 -5.02 10.16 6.41
C HIS A 346 -4.69 8.91 5.57
N SER A 347 -3.54 8.85 4.92
CA SER A 347 -3.26 7.86 3.88
C SER A 347 -3.33 6.41 4.34
N LEU A 348 -2.86 6.10 5.55
CA LEU A 348 -2.92 4.76 6.11
C LEU A 348 -4.35 4.37 6.45
N GLU A 349 -5.07 5.24 7.15
CA GLU A 349 -6.45 5.01 7.58
C GLU A 349 -7.38 4.91 6.35
N PHE A 350 -7.18 5.78 5.37
CA PHE A 350 -7.91 5.78 4.10
C PHE A 350 -7.68 4.48 3.33
N TYR A 351 -6.41 4.04 3.22
CA TYR A 351 -6.04 2.79 2.59
C TYR A 351 -6.67 1.58 3.30
N LEU A 352 -6.63 1.53 4.62
CA LEU A 352 -7.14 0.40 5.38
C LEU A 352 -8.67 0.32 5.39
N MET A 353 -9.36 1.47 5.33
CA MET A 353 -10.83 1.51 5.42
C MET A 353 -11.55 1.39 4.08
N GLN A 354 -10.88 1.57 2.94
CA GLN A 354 -11.53 1.64 1.63
C GLN A 354 -12.33 0.39 1.25
N ALA A 355 -11.87 -0.81 1.61
CA ALA A 355 -12.55 -2.05 1.22
C ALA A 355 -13.89 -2.25 1.95
N LEU A 356 -14.11 -1.63 3.11
CA LEU A 356 -15.37 -1.73 3.82
C LEU A 356 -16.51 -1.00 3.08
N PRO A 357 -16.41 0.29 2.70
CA PRO A 357 -17.42 0.94 1.87
C PRO A 357 -17.56 0.30 0.49
N LEU A 358 -16.46 -0.13 -0.14
CA LEU A 358 -16.52 -0.86 -1.41
C LEU A 358 -17.47 -2.06 -1.31
N ARG A 359 -17.32 -2.90 -0.29
CA ARG A 359 -18.15 -4.09 -0.07
C ARG A 359 -19.56 -3.73 0.37
N ALA A 360 -19.71 -2.80 1.30
CA ALA A 360 -21.01 -2.39 1.81
C ALA A 360 -21.92 -1.83 0.73
N PHE A 361 -21.40 -0.94 -0.11
CA PHE A 361 -22.17 -0.37 -1.21
C PHE A 361 -22.37 -1.34 -2.36
N SER A 362 -21.42 -2.24 -2.64
CA SER A 362 -21.67 -3.33 -3.60
C SER A 362 -22.86 -4.18 -3.19
N ILE A 363 -22.95 -4.56 -1.92
CA ILE A 363 -24.09 -5.32 -1.38
C ILE A 363 -25.38 -4.49 -1.47
N LEU A 364 -25.33 -3.22 -1.08
CA LEU A 364 -26.50 -2.33 -1.13
C LEU A 364 -27.04 -2.15 -2.55
N PHE A 365 -26.16 -2.06 -3.56
CA PHE A 365 -26.55 -1.96 -4.96
C PHE A 365 -26.93 -3.33 -5.58
N GLY A 366 -26.94 -4.40 -4.79
CA GLY A 366 -27.27 -5.75 -5.27
C GLY A 366 -26.16 -6.39 -6.10
N TRP A 367 -24.93 -5.87 -6.01
CA TRP A 367 -23.76 -6.45 -6.66
C TRP A 367 -23.08 -7.41 -5.69
N SER A 368 -22.72 -8.62 -6.14
CA SER A 368 -21.97 -9.54 -5.28
C SER A 368 -20.47 -9.24 -5.35
N ASP A 369 -19.82 -9.24 -4.20
CA ASP A 369 -18.38 -9.20 -4.06
C ASP A 369 -17.84 -10.54 -3.52
N LYS A 370 -16.54 -10.78 -3.69
CA LYS A 370 -15.83 -12.00 -3.28
C LYS A 370 -16.25 -12.52 -1.89
N GLY A 371 -17.07 -13.54 -1.85
CA GLY A 371 -17.48 -14.22 -0.62
C GLY A 371 -18.56 -13.51 0.22
N PHE A 372 -19.02 -12.32 -0.17
CA PHE A 372 -20.12 -11.64 0.48
C PHE A 372 -21.40 -11.82 -0.34
N ARG A 373 -22.32 -12.61 0.16
CA ARG A 373 -23.66 -12.70 -0.42
C ARG A 373 -24.48 -11.49 0.04
N ALA A 374 -25.23 -10.92 -0.88
CA ALA A 374 -26.24 -9.94 -0.52
C ALA A 374 -27.17 -10.54 0.54
N LYS A 375 -27.31 -9.87 1.69
CA LYS A 375 -28.27 -10.27 2.70
C LYS A 375 -29.66 -9.99 2.11
N GLU A 376 -30.54 -11.01 2.09
CA GLU A 376 -31.89 -10.85 1.59
C GLU A 376 -32.57 -9.64 2.28
N GLY A 377 -33.19 -8.78 1.50
CA GLY A 377 -33.86 -7.57 1.97
C GLY A 377 -33.01 -6.30 2.07
N LEU A 378 -31.67 -6.36 1.90
CA LEU A 378 -30.80 -5.16 1.89
C LEU A 378 -30.47 -4.65 0.49
N ALA A 379 -30.64 -5.49 -0.53
CA ALA A 379 -30.24 -5.14 -1.90
C ALA A 379 -31.29 -4.24 -2.58
N LEU A 380 -30.84 -3.10 -3.06
CA LEU A 380 -31.60 -2.29 -4.02
C LEU A 380 -31.40 -2.93 -5.40
N SER A 381 -32.45 -3.46 -6.00
CA SER A 381 -32.38 -4.11 -7.32
C SER A 381 -32.39 -3.11 -8.47
N GLY A 382 -31.70 -3.40 -9.56
CA GLY A 382 -31.81 -2.68 -10.84
C GLY A 382 -30.74 -1.66 -11.18
N TYR A 383 -29.78 -1.41 -10.31
CA TYR A 383 -28.75 -0.40 -10.49
C TYR A 383 -27.53 -0.95 -11.26
N LYS A 384 -27.57 -0.89 -12.60
CA LYS A 384 -26.46 -1.36 -13.47
C LYS A 384 -26.01 -0.34 -14.52
N ASP A 385 -26.52 0.89 -14.44
CA ASP A 385 -26.19 1.97 -15.36
C ASP A 385 -24.98 2.81 -14.93
N GLN A 386 -24.55 3.71 -15.78
CA GLN A 386 -23.42 4.59 -15.51
C GLN A 386 -23.68 5.56 -14.36
N LEU A 387 -24.91 5.99 -14.16
CA LEU A 387 -25.27 6.89 -13.06
C LEU A 387 -25.14 6.18 -11.72
N SER A 388 -25.60 4.93 -11.65
CA SER A 388 -25.42 4.07 -10.46
C SER A 388 -23.95 3.84 -10.15
N ALA A 389 -23.12 3.59 -11.17
CA ALA A 389 -21.68 3.47 -11.02
C ALA A 389 -21.06 4.77 -10.48
N LEU A 390 -21.47 5.93 -11.00
CA LEU A 390 -20.97 7.22 -10.51
C LEU A 390 -21.39 7.47 -9.06
N LEU A 391 -22.65 7.19 -8.71
CA LEU A 391 -23.13 7.29 -7.33
C LEU A 391 -22.34 6.36 -6.39
N TYR A 392 -22.09 5.13 -6.81
CA TYR A 392 -21.25 4.19 -6.07
C TYR A 392 -19.85 4.75 -5.83
N LEU A 393 -19.17 5.29 -6.86
CA LEU A 393 -17.85 5.90 -6.72
C LEU A 393 -17.86 7.03 -5.68
N VAL A 394 -18.84 7.92 -5.75
CA VAL A 394 -18.96 9.05 -4.82
C VAL A 394 -19.22 8.58 -3.40
N LEU A 395 -20.13 7.63 -3.20
CA LEU A 395 -20.47 7.09 -1.88
C LEU A 395 -19.28 6.36 -1.24
N VAL A 396 -18.57 5.55 -2.02
CA VAL A 396 -17.37 4.85 -1.54
C VAL A 396 -16.28 5.85 -1.12
N LEU A 397 -16.01 6.87 -1.94
CA LEU A 397 -15.00 7.88 -1.62
C LEU A 397 -15.38 8.67 -0.36
N ALA A 398 -16.63 9.15 -0.27
CA ALA A 398 -17.10 9.92 0.87
C ALA A 398 -17.09 9.10 2.17
N ALA A 399 -17.59 7.87 2.14
CA ALA A 399 -17.60 6.99 3.31
C ALA A 399 -16.17 6.60 3.74
N THR A 400 -15.28 6.32 2.79
CA THR A 400 -13.87 6.02 3.10
C THR A 400 -13.20 7.23 3.75
N ALA A 401 -13.43 8.44 3.24
CA ALA A 401 -12.89 9.66 3.82
C ALA A 401 -13.40 9.86 5.26
N LEU A 402 -14.70 9.71 5.49
CA LEU A 402 -15.30 9.82 6.83
C LEU A 402 -14.70 8.79 7.80
N LEU A 403 -14.68 7.51 7.40
CA LEU A 403 -14.12 6.44 8.23
C LEU A 403 -12.62 6.66 8.51
N SER A 404 -11.87 7.18 7.56
CA SER A 404 -10.45 7.48 7.77
C SER A 404 -10.22 8.52 8.86
N VAL A 405 -11.09 9.53 8.96
CA VAL A 405 -11.04 10.55 10.05
C VAL A 405 -11.34 9.91 11.39
N ILE A 406 -12.40 9.08 11.47
CA ILE A 406 -12.79 8.39 12.70
C ILE A 406 -11.67 7.45 13.18
N VAL A 407 -11.17 6.59 12.31
CA VAL A 407 -10.09 5.64 12.64
C VAL A 407 -8.84 6.37 13.08
N LYS A 408 -8.47 7.46 12.42
CA LYS A 408 -7.32 8.28 12.83
C LYS A 408 -7.51 8.92 14.19
N PHE A 409 -8.69 9.45 14.47
CA PHE A 409 -9.01 10.00 15.79
C PHE A 409 -8.87 8.93 16.88
N LEU A 410 -9.48 7.75 16.69
CA LEU A 410 -9.40 6.63 17.62
C LEU A 410 -7.96 6.15 17.82
N THR A 411 -7.22 5.98 16.72
CA THR A 411 -5.80 5.59 16.74
C THR A 411 -4.97 6.56 17.59
N LYS A 412 -5.14 7.88 17.39
CA LYS A 412 -4.43 8.89 18.18
C LYS A 412 -4.79 8.82 19.67
N LYS A 413 -6.07 8.66 19.99
CA LYS A 413 -6.54 8.55 21.38
C LYS A 413 -5.94 7.32 22.06
N ILE A 414 -5.99 6.15 21.42
CA ILE A 414 -5.44 4.90 21.97
C ILE A 414 -3.91 5.03 22.13
N CYS A 415 -3.19 5.54 21.14
CA CYS A 415 -1.74 5.75 21.23
C CYS A 415 -1.35 6.71 22.37
N ALA A 416 -2.20 7.69 22.70
CA ALA A 416 -1.95 8.62 23.81
C ALA A 416 -2.14 7.98 25.18
N LEU A 417 -3.02 6.98 25.29
CA LEU A 417 -3.27 6.23 26.53
C LEU A 417 -2.19 5.19 26.84
N LEU A 418 -1.42 4.78 25.83
CA LEU A 418 -0.39 3.77 26.02
C LEU A 418 0.84 4.38 26.74
N PRO A 419 1.34 3.69 27.78
CA PRO A 419 2.41 4.23 28.62
C PRO A 419 3.71 4.52 27.86
N ASN A 420 4.46 5.51 28.34
CA ASN A 420 5.78 5.86 27.81
C ASN A 420 6.81 4.79 28.19
N TRP A 421 7.00 3.78 27.39
CA TRP A 421 7.93 2.67 27.65
C TRP A 421 9.36 3.10 27.97
N ASN A 422 9.76 4.34 27.63
CA ASN A 422 11.11 4.87 27.90
C ASN A 422 11.20 5.76 29.15
N SER A 423 10.11 6.01 29.90
CA SER A 423 10.19 6.79 31.16
C SER A 423 10.66 5.97 32.34
N SER A 424 10.57 4.62 32.27
CA SER A 424 10.95 3.74 33.37
C SER A 424 12.47 3.45 33.48
N GLN A 425 13.26 3.74 32.44
CA GLN A 425 14.72 3.56 32.49
C GLN A 425 15.47 4.82 32.92
N GLY A 426 14.86 6.00 32.76
CA GLY A 426 15.45 7.27 33.21
C GLY A 426 15.30 7.52 34.72
N GLN A 427 14.25 7.01 35.34
CA GLN A 427 14.02 7.16 36.78
C GLN A 427 14.84 6.18 37.63
N LYS A 428 15.23 5.01 37.12
CA LYS A 428 16.12 4.09 37.84
C LYS A 428 17.59 4.52 37.82
N ALA A 429 17.99 5.40 36.89
CA ALA A 429 19.35 5.92 36.85
C ALA A 429 19.52 7.22 37.69
N ALA A 430 18.44 7.93 37.98
CA ALA A 430 18.48 9.16 38.79
C ALA A 430 18.24 8.90 40.29
N GLY A 431 17.74 7.74 40.68
CA GLY A 431 17.49 7.36 42.08
C GLY A 431 18.64 6.63 42.78
N GLY A 432 19.80 6.49 42.13
CA GLY A 432 20.94 5.72 42.65
C GLY A 432 22.19 6.51 43.07
N GLN A 433 22.11 7.85 43.09
CA GLN A 433 23.28 8.69 43.43
C GLN A 433 23.18 9.51 44.72
N ASP A 434 22.09 9.34 45.50
CA ASP A 434 21.99 10.01 46.82
C ASP A 434 21.97 9.02 47.99
N ALA A 435 22.92 8.08 48.03
CA ALA A 435 23.20 7.30 49.21
C ALA A 435 24.65 6.79 49.18
N ARG A 436 25.60 7.70 49.38
CA ARG A 436 26.89 7.45 50.07
C ARG A 436 27.65 8.75 50.33
#